data_7bd75a7fb1bd315f1320c2697073d128
#
_entry.id   7bd75a7fb1bd315f1320c2697073d128
#
_cell.length_a   1.000
_cell.length_b   1.000
_cell.length_c   1.000
_cell.angle_alpha   90.00
_cell.angle_beta   90.00
_cell.angle_gamma   90.00
#
_symmetry.space_group_name_H-M   'P 1'
#
loop_
_entity.id
_entity.type
_entity.pdbx_description
1 polymer ?
#
loop_
_entity_poly.entity_id
_entity_poly.type
_entity_poly.pdbx_seq_one_letter_code
_entity_poly.pdbx_strand_id
1 'polypeptide(L)'
;MGRPDDEVHKALLAVDVTDEVMTEAEREGCDMVITHHPIVFHALKRFNSATYVERCVERAIRRGIALYACHTNLDSAPGGMSWRLAEMLGVEELRVLQPTDPADGRVGFGVVGELPQSMSVRDFMRRIQERLPVQVIRHSELVKEQVRRVAVCTGAGASLLGEARRAQADVYVTSDLKYNDFMTPDGAFVVADIGHFESEYCAIDLLFDLLSENLINFAVRKSESSRNPVHYMV
;
A
#
# COMPACT_ATOMS: atom_id res chain seq x y z
N MET A 1 -11.31 -15.39 4.65
CA MET A 1 -11.57 -16.60 5.45
C MET A 1 -12.67 -16.24 6.45
N GLY A 2 -13.61 -17.12 6.73
CA GLY A 2 -14.85 -16.87 7.47
C GLY A 2 -16.04 -17.38 6.67
N ARG A 3 -17.24 -17.36 7.24
CA ARG A 3 -18.48 -17.72 6.58
C ARG A 3 -19.25 -16.45 6.21
N PRO A 4 -19.95 -16.44 5.07
CA PRO A 4 -20.70 -15.24 4.65
C PRO A 4 -21.81 -14.82 5.62
N ASP A 5 -22.33 -15.78 6.42
CA ASP A 5 -23.46 -15.57 7.35
C ASP A 5 -22.98 -15.32 8.79
N ASP A 6 -21.68 -15.28 9.06
CA ASP A 6 -21.16 -14.96 10.40
C ASP A 6 -21.39 -13.46 10.68
N GLU A 7 -22.00 -13.16 11.84
CA GLU A 7 -22.12 -11.78 12.30
C GLU A 7 -20.75 -11.25 12.73
N VAL A 8 -20.44 -10.03 12.30
CA VAL A 8 -19.19 -9.33 12.60
C VAL A 8 -19.53 -7.96 13.20
N HIS A 9 -18.97 -7.66 14.38
CA HIS A 9 -19.26 -6.44 15.13
C HIS A 9 -18.07 -5.50 15.23
N LYS A 10 -16.83 -6.06 15.19
CA LYS A 10 -15.62 -5.28 15.39
C LYS A 10 -14.46 -5.81 14.53
N ALA A 11 -13.87 -4.93 13.75
CA ALA A 11 -12.70 -5.23 12.93
C ALA A 11 -11.41 -4.54 13.41
N LEU A 12 -10.30 -5.26 13.31
CA LEU A 12 -8.94 -4.72 13.41
C LEU A 12 -8.35 -4.54 12.02
N LEU A 13 -7.80 -3.35 11.73
CA LEU A 13 -7.16 -3.02 10.44
C LEU A 13 -5.64 -3.11 10.54
N ALA A 14 -5.02 -3.78 9.61
CA ALA A 14 -3.55 -3.90 9.51
C ALA A 14 -3.11 -3.96 8.04
N VAL A 15 -1.82 -3.80 7.77
CA VAL A 15 -1.27 -4.07 6.43
C VAL A 15 -1.21 -5.57 6.19
N ASP A 16 -0.68 -6.32 7.17
CA ASP A 16 -0.48 -7.77 7.13
C ASP A 16 -1.14 -8.47 8.32
N VAL A 17 -1.50 -9.75 8.15
CA VAL A 17 -1.84 -10.63 9.26
C VAL A 17 -0.56 -11.25 9.80
N THR A 18 -0.21 -10.96 11.07
CA THR A 18 0.93 -11.54 11.79
C THR A 18 0.50 -12.17 13.11
N ASP A 19 1.39 -12.91 13.78
CA ASP A 19 1.11 -13.47 15.11
C ASP A 19 0.76 -12.37 16.13
N GLU A 20 1.41 -11.18 16.00
CA GLU A 20 1.19 -10.01 16.86
C GLU A 20 -0.18 -9.37 16.59
N VAL A 21 -0.54 -9.19 15.30
CA VAL A 21 -1.85 -8.66 14.90
C VAL A 21 -2.98 -9.58 15.36
N MET A 22 -2.80 -10.91 15.25
CA MET A 22 -3.77 -11.87 15.77
C MET A 22 -3.89 -11.81 17.30
N THR A 23 -2.78 -11.59 18.02
CA THR A 23 -2.79 -11.41 19.47
C THR A 23 -3.53 -10.15 19.87
N GLU A 24 -3.32 -9.07 19.13
CA GLU A 24 -4.04 -7.81 19.32
C GLU A 24 -5.54 -7.98 19.06
N ALA A 25 -5.91 -8.63 17.96
CA ALA A 25 -7.32 -8.87 17.61
C ALA A 25 -8.06 -9.64 18.72
N GLU A 26 -7.44 -10.69 19.29
CA GLU A 26 -8.01 -11.44 20.41
C GLU A 26 -8.13 -10.59 21.68
N ARG A 27 -7.07 -9.85 22.03
CA ARG A 27 -7.06 -8.96 23.22
C ARG A 27 -8.17 -7.91 23.13
N GLU A 28 -8.35 -7.35 21.95
CA GLU A 28 -9.32 -6.27 21.69
C GLU A 28 -10.74 -6.81 21.44
N GLY A 29 -10.94 -8.13 21.41
CA GLY A 29 -12.23 -8.74 21.12
C GLY A 29 -12.74 -8.44 19.72
N CYS A 30 -11.85 -8.44 18.74
CA CYS A 30 -12.22 -8.30 17.33
C CYS A 30 -12.61 -9.66 16.77
N ASP A 31 -13.71 -9.69 16.03
CA ASP A 31 -14.23 -10.88 15.35
C ASP A 31 -13.85 -10.89 13.85
N MET A 32 -13.19 -9.82 13.38
CA MET A 32 -12.62 -9.73 12.04
C MET A 32 -11.26 -9.03 12.04
N VAL A 33 -10.36 -9.44 11.15
CA VAL A 33 -9.16 -8.70 10.77
C VAL A 33 -9.24 -8.38 9.29
N ILE A 34 -9.12 -7.10 8.94
CA ILE A 34 -9.11 -6.62 7.56
C ILE A 34 -7.71 -6.13 7.25
N THR A 35 -7.10 -6.68 6.20
CA THR A 35 -5.74 -6.34 5.81
C THR A 35 -5.66 -5.94 4.34
N HIS A 36 -4.55 -5.30 3.97
CA HIS A 36 -4.22 -5.11 2.57
C HIS A 36 -3.79 -6.44 1.95
N HIS A 37 -2.82 -7.13 2.54
CA HIS A 37 -2.32 -8.39 1.99
C HIS A 37 -3.14 -9.61 2.44
N PRO A 38 -3.39 -10.57 1.53
CA PRO A 38 -3.95 -11.87 1.88
C PRO A 38 -2.92 -12.70 2.64
N ILE A 39 -3.28 -13.22 3.83
CA ILE A 39 -2.38 -14.11 4.60
C ILE A 39 -1.99 -15.37 3.82
N VAL A 40 -2.91 -15.93 3.03
CA VAL A 40 -2.66 -17.09 2.18
C VAL A 40 -2.42 -16.62 0.74
N PHE A 41 -1.23 -16.14 0.45
CA PHE A 41 -0.85 -15.71 -0.90
C PHE A 41 -0.56 -16.90 -1.83
N HIS A 42 0.03 -17.98 -1.28
CA HIS A 42 0.29 -19.23 -1.99
C HIS A 42 -0.51 -20.36 -1.36
N ALA A 43 -1.01 -21.29 -2.20
CA ALA A 43 -1.80 -22.42 -1.74
C ALA A 43 -1.03 -23.25 -0.70
N LEU A 44 -1.65 -23.47 0.46
CA LEU A 44 -1.10 -24.30 1.52
C LEU A 44 -1.43 -25.78 1.25
N LYS A 45 -0.43 -26.66 1.34
CA LYS A 45 -0.60 -28.10 1.17
C LYS A 45 -0.81 -28.86 2.48
N ARG A 46 -0.57 -28.20 3.60
CA ARG A 46 -0.69 -28.78 4.97
C ARG A 46 -0.89 -27.65 5.98
N PHE A 47 -1.43 -28.02 7.13
CA PHE A 47 -1.63 -27.15 8.28
C PHE A 47 -1.08 -27.88 9.51
N ASN A 48 0.11 -27.52 9.95
CA ASN A 48 0.78 -28.13 11.11
C ASN A 48 1.52 -27.07 11.96
N SER A 49 1.09 -25.81 11.85
CA SER A 49 1.63 -24.66 12.61
C SER A 49 3.13 -24.40 12.39
N ALA A 50 3.73 -24.92 11.30
CA ALA A 50 5.17 -24.80 11.05
C ALA A 50 5.57 -23.36 10.66
N THR A 51 4.67 -22.63 9.99
CA THR A 51 4.90 -21.26 9.54
C THR A 51 3.97 -20.28 10.25
N TYR A 52 4.31 -18.98 10.26
CA TYR A 52 3.42 -17.96 10.82
C TYR A 52 2.07 -17.92 10.10
N VAL A 53 2.06 -18.16 8.79
CA VAL A 53 0.83 -18.24 7.97
C VAL A 53 -0.08 -19.35 8.50
N GLU A 54 0.45 -20.56 8.68
CA GLU A 54 -0.31 -21.69 9.23
C GLU A 54 -0.83 -21.40 10.63
N ARG A 55 0.01 -20.81 11.51
CA ARG A 55 -0.40 -20.44 12.89
C ARG A 55 -1.50 -19.42 12.89
N CYS A 56 -1.39 -18.34 12.11
CA CYS A 56 -2.42 -17.30 12.04
C CYS A 56 -3.75 -17.85 11.52
N VAL A 57 -3.71 -18.66 10.45
CA VAL A 57 -4.93 -19.30 9.89
C VAL A 57 -5.57 -20.26 10.90
N GLU A 58 -4.78 -21.13 11.53
CA GLU A 58 -5.28 -22.06 12.57
C GLU A 58 -5.89 -21.30 13.73
N ARG A 59 -5.24 -20.25 14.19
CA ARG A 59 -5.70 -19.39 15.29
C ARG A 59 -7.00 -18.68 14.94
N ALA A 60 -7.09 -18.11 13.74
CA ALA A 60 -8.29 -17.45 13.26
C ALA A 60 -9.49 -18.41 13.22
N ILE A 61 -9.30 -19.65 12.71
CA ILE A 61 -10.34 -20.68 12.69
C ILE A 61 -10.78 -21.07 14.11
N ARG A 62 -9.83 -21.31 15.02
CA ARG A 62 -10.12 -21.71 16.40
C ARG A 62 -10.83 -20.62 17.20
N ARG A 63 -10.56 -19.36 16.90
CA ARG A 63 -11.14 -18.21 17.60
C ARG A 63 -12.40 -17.65 16.94
N GLY A 64 -12.75 -18.16 15.75
CA GLY A 64 -13.88 -17.63 14.99
C GLY A 64 -13.62 -16.21 14.45
N ILE A 65 -12.35 -15.83 14.23
CA ILE A 65 -11.98 -14.51 13.68
C ILE A 65 -11.96 -14.61 12.16
N ALA A 66 -12.79 -13.79 11.49
CA ALA A 66 -12.75 -13.68 10.03
C ALA A 66 -11.52 -12.92 9.56
N LEU A 67 -10.90 -13.36 8.45
CA LEU A 67 -9.81 -12.64 7.80
C LEU A 67 -10.26 -12.21 6.40
N TYR A 68 -10.16 -10.91 6.11
CA TYR A 68 -10.52 -10.32 4.84
C TYR A 68 -9.37 -9.48 4.29
N ALA A 69 -9.02 -9.67 3.03
CA ALA A 69 -7.96 -8.91 2.37
C ALA A 69 -8.53 -8.00 1.28
N CYS A 70 -8.17 -6.71 1.35
CA CYS A 70 -8.42 -5.70 0.32
C CYS A 70 -7.10 -5.42 -0.42
N HIS A 71 -6.74 -6.29 -1.36
CA HIS A 71 -5.47 -6.23 -2.09
C HIS A 71 -5.62 -5.41 -3.39
N THR A 72 -5.40 -6.00 -4.54
CA THR A 72 -5.45 -5.33 -5.85
C THR A 72 -6.78 -4.66 -6.20
N ASN A 73 -7.87 -5.11 -5.58
CA ASN A 73 -9.16 -4.41 -5.68
C ASN A 73 -9.13 -3.02 -5.03
N LEU A 74 -8.39 -2.85 -3.93
CA LEU A 74 -8.19 -1.55 -3.28
C LEU A 74 -7.16 -0.70 -4.04
N ASP A 75 -6.10 -1.33 -4.60
CA ASP A 75 -5.10 -0.63 -5.42
C ASP A 75 -5.71 -0.01 -6.67
N SER A 76 -6.62 -0.75 -7.33
CA SER A 76 -7.20 -0.33 -8.62
C SER A 76 -8.43 0.56 -8.49
N ALA A 77 -9.01 0.67 -7.29
CA ALA A 77 -10.22 1.47 -7.06
C ALA A 77 -9.96 2.97 -7.23
N PRO A 78 -10.93 3.75 -7.72
CA PRO A 78 -10.89 5.21 -7.63
C PRO A 78 -10.77 5.66 -6.17
N GLY A 79 -9.84 6.56 -5.89
CA GLY A 79 -9.54 6.97 -4.50
C GLY A 79 -8.85 5.89 -3.66
N GLY A 80 -8.29 4.83 -4.30
CA GLY A 80 -7.60 3.74 -3.63
C GLY A 80 -6.19 4.10 -3.17
N MET A 81 -5.35 3.06 -3.03
CA MET A 81 -4.06 3.14 -2.36
C MET A 81 -3.11 4.19 -2.95
N SER A 82 -2.88 4.14 -4.27
CA SER A 82 -1.97 5.08 -4.94
C SER A 82 -2.49 6.52 -4.95
N TRP A 83 -3.83 6.70 -4.93
CA TRP A 83 -4.46 8.02 -4.76
C TRP A 83 -4.13 8.58 -3.38
N ARG A 84 -4.39 7.80 -2.32
CA ARG A 84 -4.11 8.20 -0.94
C ARG A 84 -2.64 8.57 -0.76
N LEU A 85 -1.71 7.74 -1.24
CA LEU A 85 -0.29 8.02 -1.15
C LEU A 85 0.09 9.32 -1.88
N ALA A 86 -0.43 9.53 -3.10
CA ALA A 86 -0.17 10.74 -3.87
C ALA A 86 -0.68 12.01 -3.17
N GLU A 87 -1.89 11.97 -2.59
CA GLU A 87 -2.47 13.05 -1.80
C GLU A 87 -1.62 13.36 -0.55
N MET A 88 -1.13 12.33 0.15
CA MET A 88 -0.22 12.50 1.28
C MET A 88 1.08 13.20 0.87
N LEU A 89 1.55 12.99 -0.35
CA LEU A 89 2.72 13.68 -0.90
C LEU A 89 2.41 15.09 -1.42
N GLY A 90 1.13 15.48 -1.45
CA GLY A 90 0.66 16.79 -1.93
C GLY A 90 0.62 16.89 -3.45
N VAL A 91 0.39 15.78 -4.12
CA VAL A 91 0.16 15.70 -5.55
C VAL A 91 -1.34 15.90 -5.81
N GLU A 92 -1.67 16.76 -6.74
CA GLU A 92 -3.03 17.15 -7.10
C GLU A 92 -3.33 16.77 -8.56
N GLU A 93 -4.55 17.01 -9.02
CA GLU A 93 -4.99 16.72 -10.40
C GLU A 93 -4.73 15.28 -10.83
N LEU A 94 -5.01 14.35 -9.92
CA LEU A 94 -4.68 12.94 -10.06
C LEU A 94 -5.51 12.28 -11.17
N ARG A 95 -4.85 11.43 -11.94
CA ARG A 95 -5.47 10.50 -12.90
C ARG A 95 -4.78 9.15 -12.85
N VAL A 96 -5.49 8.10 -13.22
CA VAL A 96 -4.95 6.75 -13.28
C VAL A 96 -3.76 6.70 -14.25
N LEU A 97 -2.68 6.05 -13.82
CA LEU A 97 -1.46 5.89 -14.61
C LEU A 97 -1.61 4.78 -15.66
N GLN A 98 -2.17 3.63 -15.27
CA GLN A 98 -2.47 2.50 -16.13
C GLN A 98 -3.93 2.07 -15.95
N PRO A 99 -4.87 2.54 -16.77
CA PRO A 99 -6.24 2.08 -16.75
C PRO A 99 -6.35 0.58 -17.07
N THR A 100 -7.20 -0.14 -16.33
CA THR A 100 -7.52 -1.55 -16.62
C THR A 100 -8.50 -1.68 -17.80
N ASP A 101 -9.37 -0.68 -17.97
CA ASP A 101 -10.23 -0.52 -19.13
C ASP A 101 -9.95 0.85 -19.78
N PRO A 102 -9.44 0.90 -21.01
CA PRO A 102 -9.21 2.16 -21.72
C PRO A 102 -10.49 3.00 -21.93
N ALA A 103 -11.67 2.38 -21.91
CA ALA A 103 -12.94 3.05 -22.04
C ALA A 103 -13.41 3.69 -20.72
N ASP A 104 -13.00 3.16 -19.58
CA ASP A 104 -13.22 3.73 -18.24
C ASP A 104 -11.90 4.04 -17.57
N GLY A 105 -11.35 5.20 -17.81
CA GLY A 105 -10.06 5.64 -17.25
C GLY A 105 -10.04 5.86 -15.73
N ARG A 106 -11.09 5.49 -14.99
CA ARG A 106 -11.21 5.69 -13.53
C ARG A 106 -10.64 4.55 -12.71
N VAL A 107 -10.59 3.33 -13.25
CA VAL A 107 -10.12 2.12 -12.58
C VAL A 107 -8.78 1.69 -13.18
N GLY A 108 -7.79 1.43 -12.35
CA GLY A 108 -6.47 1.00 -12.81
C GLY A 108 -5.39 1.15 -11.75
N PHE A 109 -4.16 0.93 -12.16
CA PHE A 109 -3.01 0.88 -11.26
C PHE A 109 -2.14 2.12 -11.36
N GLY A 110 -1.69 2.58 -10.19
CA GLY A 110 -0.91 3.80 -10.06
C GLY A 110 -1.69 5.04 -10.45
N VAL A 111 -1.15 6.19 -10.09
CA VAL A 111 -1.68 7.51 -10.44
C VAL A 111 -0.57 8.43 -10.91
N VAL A 112 -0.93 9.47 -11.65
CA VAL A 112 -0.06 10.58 -11.99
C VAL A 112 -0.79 11.88 -11.78
N GLY A 113 -0.09 12.88 -11.26
CA GLY A 113 -0.64 14.21 -11.04
C GLY A 113 0.47 15.25 -10.96
N GLU A 114 0.15 16.43 -10.49
CA GLU A 114 1.09 17.54 -10.43
C GLU A 114 1.20 18.10 -8.99
N LEU A 115 2.38 18.55 -8.63
CA LEU A 115 2.55 19.39 -7.46
C LEU A 115 1.99 20.79 -7.76
N PRO A 116 1.34 21.45 -6.79
CA PRO A 116 0.84 22.83 -6.97
C PRO A 116 1.95 23.80 -7.40
N GLN A 117 3.15 23.57 -6.89
CA GLN A 117 4.35 24.33 -7.23
C GLN A 117 5.51 23.37 -7.46
N SER A 118 6.32 23.65 -8.48
CA SER A 118 7.57 22.94 -8.73
C SER A 118 8.53 23.12 -7.55
N MET A 119 9.27 22.06 -7.23
CA MET A 119 10.29 22.08 -6.20
C MET A 119 11.53 21.27 -6.64
N SER A 120 12.66 21.41 -5.92
CA SER A 120 13.81 20.58 -6.23
C SER A 120 13.51 19.09 -5.96
N VAL A 121 14.11 18.18 -6.75
CA VAL A 121 14.00 16.73 -6.51
C VAL A 121 14.43 16.37 -5.10
N ARG A 122 15.47 17.02 -4.57
CA ARG A 122 15.96 16.76 -3.21
C ARG A 122 14.96 17.17 -2.14
N ASP A 123 14.26 18.28 -2.32
CA ASP A 123 13.23 18.73 -1.40
C ASP A 123 11.99 17.82 -1.48
N PHE A 124 11.67 17.31 -2.66
CA PHE A 124 10.61 16.32 -2.81
C PHE A 124 10.96 15.01 -2.10
N MET A 125 12.21 14.49 -2.20
CA MET A 125 12.65 13.33 -1.43
C MET A 125 12.57 13.57 0.08
N ARG A 126 12.96 14.75 0.57
CA ARG A 126 12.77 15.12 1.98
C ARG A 126 11.29 15.14 2.37
N ARG A 127 10.41 15.71 1.53
CA ARG A 127 8.96 15.70 1.76
C ARG A 127 8.41 14.28 1.90
N ILE A 128 8.89 13.31 1.11
CA ILE A 128 8.52 11.90 1.28
C ILE A 128 8.88 11.43 2.70
N GLN A 129 10.10 11.66 3.16
CA GLN A 129 10.56 11.27 4.49
C GLN A 129 9.85 11.99 5.64
N GLU A 130 9.42 13.24 5.44
CA GLU A 130 8.68 14.01 6.43
C GLU A 130 7.21 13.58 6.58
N ARG A 131 6.60 13.10 5.50
CA ARG A 131 5.18 12.76 5.45
C ARG A 131 4.88 11.28 5.63
N LEU A 132 5.86 10.43 5.40
CA LEU A 132 5.75 8.98 5.47
C LEU A 132 6.82 8.40 6.40
N PRO A 133 6.62 7.21 6.99
CA PRO A 133 7.59 6.56 7.87
C PRO A 133 8.79 5.99 7.10
N VAL A 134 9.31 6.72 6.12
CA VAL A 134 10.39 6.31 5.22
C VAL A 134 11.75 6.70 5.82
N GLN A 135 12.55 5.71 6.20
CA GLN A 135 13.92 5.93 6.70
C GLN A 135 14.95 6.08 5.56
N VAL A 136 14.80 5.28 4.52
CA VAL A 136 15.74 5.21 3.40
C VAL A 136 14.97 5.23 2.08
N ILE A 137 15.37 6.11 1.17
CA ILE A 137 14.89 6.11 -0.22
C ILE A 137 15.99 5.58 -1.12
N ARG A 138 15.75 4.48 -1.82
CA ARG A 138 16.60 4.06 -2.93
C ARG A 138 16.16 4.81 -4.17
N HIS A 139 17.08 5.41 -4.89
CA HIS A 139 16.70 6.19 -6.07
C HIS A 139 17.66 5.99 -7.25
N SER A 140 17.18 6.22 -8.47
CA SER A 140 18.03 6.33 -9.66
C SER A 140 18.85 7.61 -9.64
N GLU A 141 19.72 7.80 -10.61
CA GLU A 141 20.41 9.09 -10.79
C GLU A 141 19.39 10.26 -10.80
N LEU A 142 19.72 11.35 -10.11
CA LEU A 142 18.87 12.53 -10.02
C LEU A 142 19.01 13.39 -11.29
N VAL A 143 18.48 12.90 -12.38
CA VAL A 143 18.55 13.50 -13.74
C VAL A 143 17.64 14.72 -13.93
N LYS A 144 16.80 15.01 -12.93
CA LYS A 144 15.92 16.19 -12.91
C LYS A 144 16.34 17.14 -11.79
N GLU A 145 16.39 18.43 -12.08
CA GLU A 145 16.60 19.44 -11.03
C GLU A 145 15.30 19.77 -10.29
N GLN A 146 14.20 19.82 -11.03
CA GLN A 146 12.89 20.20 -10.56
C GLN A 146 11.88 19.06 -10.76
N VAL A 147 10.91 18.98 -9.87
CA VAL A 147 9.78 18.07 -9.91
C VAL A 147 8.49 18.88 -9.91
N ARG A 148 7.64 18.58 -10.86
CA ARG A 148 6.25 19.02 -10.89
C ARG A 148 5.30 17.86 -11.11
N ARG A 149 5.57 17.00 -12.09
CA ARG A 149 4.74 15.84 -12.41
C ARG A 149 5.25 14.61 -11.70
N VAL A 150 4.39 14.02 -10.87
CA VAL A 150 4.72 12.86 -10.04
C VAL A 150 3.82 11.69 -10.40
N ALA A 151 4.42 10.55 -10.70
CA ALA A 151 3.71 9.28 -10.78
C ALA A 151 3.91 8.50 -9.47
N VAL A 152 2.89 7.79 -9.03
CA VAL A 152 2.88 7.02 -7.77
C VAL A 152 2.25 5.66 -7.99
N CYS A 153 2.87 4.62 -7.47
CA CYS A 153 2.28 3.30 -7.34
C CYS A 153 2.70 2.69 -6.00
N THR A 154 1.74 2.36 -5.15
CA THR A 154 1.98 1.65 -3.89
C THR A 154 2.43 0.22 -4.16
N GLY A 155 3.21 -0.36 -3.23
CA GLY A 155 3.75 -1.70 -3.38
C GLY A 155 4.70 -1.86 -4.57
N ALA A 156 4.75 -3.05 -5.14
CA ALA A 156 5.67 -3.44 -6.21
C ALA A 156 5.28 -2.88 -7.57
N GLY A 157 5.77 -1.69 -7.94
CA GLY A 157 5.38 -0.95 -9.13
C GLY A 157 6.34 -1.01 -10.32
N ALA A 158 7.29 -1.95 -10.38
CA ALA A 158 8.24 -2.06 -11.49
C ALA A 158 7.57 -2.16 -12.87
N SER A 159 6.39 -2.80 -12.93
CA SER A 159 5.62 -2.95 -14.18
C SER A 159 5.13 -1.65 -14.78
N LEU A 160 5.02 -0.57 -13.98
CA LEU A 160 4.51 0.74 -14.42
C LEU A 160 5.61 1.74 -14.80
N LEU A 161 6.88 1.36 -14.79
CA LEU A 161 7.99 2.23 -15.21
C LEU A 161 7.79 2.78 -16.63
N GLY A 162 7.28 1.95 -17.54
CA GLY A 162 6.96 2.36 -18.90
C GLY A 162 5.82 3.38 -18.96
N GLU A 163 4.81 3.23 -18.10
CA GLU A 163 3.68 4.16 -18.00
C GLU A 163 4.11 5.50 -17.41
N ALA A 164 4.96 5.48 -16.37
CA ALA A 164 5.53 6.70 -15.79
C ALA A 164 6.31 7.51 -16.83
N ARG A 165 7.09 6.81 -17.70
CA ARG A 165 7.79 7.45 -18.83
C ARG A 165 6.80 8.05 -19.83
N ARG A 166 5.75 7.31 -20.24
CA ARG A 166 4.71 7.81 -21.19
C ARG A 166 3.95 9.01 -20.63
N ALA A 167 3.71 9.00 -19.32
CA ALA A 167 3.08 10.10 -18.62
C ALA A 167 3.99 11.32 -18.44
N GLN A 168 5.27 11.22 -18.85
CA GLN A 168 6.30 12.26 -18.69
C GLN A 168 6.45 12.68 -17.21
N ALA A 169 6.43 11.72 -16.30
CA ALA A 169 6.70 11.99 -14.89
C ALA A 169 8.13 12.53 -14.72
N ASP A 170 8.32 13.45 -13.76
CA ASP A 170 9.65 13.88 -13.34
C ASP A 170 10.21 12.92 -12.30
N VAL A 171 9.32 12.43 -11.40
CA VAL A 171 9.62 11.41 -10.39
C VAL A 171 8.54 10.33 -10.42
N TYR A 172 8.96 9.08 -10.31
CA TYR A 172 8.09 7.93 -10.06
C TYR A 172 8.37 7.35 -8.68
N VAL A 173 7.38 7.39 -7.81
CA VAL A 173 7.44 6.87 -6.43
C VAL A 173 6.78 5.49 -6.40
N THR A 174 7.50 4.48 -5.91
CA THR A 174 7.03 3.10 -5.81
C THR A 174 7.88 2.29 -4.85
N SER A 175 7.84 0.95 -4.89
CA SER A 175 8.69 0.06 -4.10
C SER A 175 9.07 -1.23 -4.84
N ASP A 176 9.86 -2.06 -4.16
CA ASP A 176 10.31 -3.40 -4.59
C ASP A 176 11.03 -3.44 -5.94
N LEU A 177 11.78 -2.41 -6.24
CA LEU A 177 12.54 -2.34 -7.47
C LEU A 177 13.81 -3.20 -7.39
N LYS A 178 14.06 -3.96 -8.45
CA LYS A 178 15.29 -4.71 -8.66
C LYS A 178 16.38 -3.79 -9.20
N TYR A 179 17.63 -4.24 -9.12
CA TYR A 179 18.79 -3.49 -9.61
C TYR A 179 18.58 -2.89 -11.02
N ASN A 180 18.11 -3.70 -11.96
CA ASN A 180 17.96 -3.26 -13.35
C ASN A 180 16.80 -2.26 -13.54
N ASP A 181 15.82 -2.24 -12.63
CA ASP A 181 14.70 -1.32 -12.73
C ASP A 181 15.15 0.15 -12.56
N PHE A 182 16.22 0.39 -11.78
CA PHE A 182 16.82 1.71 -11.61
C PHE A 182 17.54 2.24 -12.87
N MET A 183 17.83 1.38 -13.84
CA MET A 183 18.40 1.76 -15.14
C MET A 183 17.31 2.09 -16.17
N THR A 184 16.09 1.60 -15.97
CA THR A 184 14.95 1.79 -16.91
C THR A 184 14.60 3.25 -17.19
N PRO A 185 14.71 4.21 -16.24
CA PRO A 185 14.48 5.64 -16.50
C PRO A 185 15.34 6.23 -17.63
N ASP A 186 16.58 5.75 -17.81
CA ASP A 186 17.47 6.14 -18.90
C ASP A 186 17.50 7.66 -19.12
N GLY A 187 17.75 8.41 -18.06
CA GLY A 187 17.81 9.87 -18.06
C GLY A 187 16.48 10.62 -18.22
N ALA A 188 15.35 9.93 -18.38
CA ALA A 188 14.06 10.57 -18.62
C ALA A 188 13.37 11.08 -17.35
N PHE A 189 13.46 10.36 -16.26
CA PHE A 189 12.82 10.66 -14.97
C PHE A 189 13.61 10.05 -13.82
N VAL A 190 13.25 10.42 -12.59
CA VAL A 190 13.84 9.83 -11.38
C VAL A 190 12.90 8.78 -10.83
N VAL A 191 13.44 7.63 -10.43
CA VAL A 191 12.71 6.61 -9.69
C VAL A 191 13.08 6.72 -8.22
N ALA A 192 12.06 6.66 -7.35
CA ALA A 192 12.19 6.64 -5.90
C ALA A 192 11.49 5.39 -5.35
N ASP A 193 12.28 4.45 -4.84
CA ASP A 193 11.79 3.28 -4.11
C ASP A 193 11.80 3.61 -2.62
N ILE A 194 10.61 3.70 -2.04
CA ILE A 194 10.39 4.15 -0.67
C ILE A 194 10.11 3.03 0.33
N GLY A 195 10.18 1.78 -0.12
CA GLY A 195 9.84 0.59 0.66
C GLY A 195 8.37 0.19 0.53
N HIS A 196 8.14 -1.13 0.56
CA HIS A 196 6.82 -1.72 0.35
C HIS A 196 5.83 -1.29 1.45
N PHE A 197 6.16 -1.63 2.69
CA PHE A 197 5.32 -1.31 3.85
C PHE A 197 5.08 0.20 3.98
N GLU A 198 6.12 1.00 3.78
CA GLU A 198 6.05 2.47 3.88
C GLU A 198 5.10 3.06 2.85
N SER A 199 5.07 2.50 1.64
CA SER A 199 4.17 2.94 0.56
C SER A 199 2.72 2.50 0.78
N GLU A 200 2.49 1.43 1.54
CA GLU A 200 1.17 0.81 1.76
C GLU A 200 0.61 1.01 3.17
N TYR A 201 1.36 1.60 4.08
CA TYR A 201 0.86 1.87 5.43
C TYR A 201 -0.43 2.71 5.45
N CYS A 202 -0.63 3.53 4.44
CA CYS A 202 -1.84 4.32 4.25
C CYS A 202 -3.12 3.46 4.06
N ALA A 203 -3.00 2.15 3.78
CA ALA A 203 -4.13 1.22 3.72
C ALA A 203 -4.96 1.24 4.99
N ILE A 204 -4.30 1.33 6.15
CA ILE A 204 -4.98 1.33 7.47
C ILE A 204 -5.88 2.55 7.59
N ASP A 205 -5.37 3.72 7.22
CA ASP A 205 -6.14 4.96 7.29
C ASP A 205 -7.25 5.00 6.24
N LEU A 206 -6.96 4.57 5.01
CA LEU A 206 -7.93 4.50 3.93
C LEU A 206 -9.09 3.57 4.27
N LEU A 207 -8.80 2.36 4.76
CA LEU A 207 -9.83 1.40 5.18
C LEU A 207 -10.62 1.90 6.37
N PHE A 208 -9.97 2.58 7.33
CA PHE A 208 -10.64 3.16 8.48
C PHE A 208 -11.66 4.22 8.06
N ASP A 209 -11.27 5.14 7.19
CA ASP A 209 -12.13 6.20 6.68
C ASP A 209 -13.32 5.59 5.92
N LEU A 210 -13.05 4.69 4.96
CA LEU A 210 -14.08 4.03 4.15
C LEU A 210 -15.11 3.25 5.00
N LEU A 211 -14.65 2.49 5.99
CA LEU A 211 -15.54 1.69 6.84
C LEU A 211 -16.33 2.57 7.81
N SER A 212 -15.70 3.59 8.40
CA SER A 212 -16.36 4.51 9.33
C SER A 212 -17.43 5.37 8.66
N GLU A 213 -17.21 5.76 7.41
CA GLU A 213 -18.18 6.55 6.63
C GLU A 213 -19.40 5.71 6.20
N ASN A 214 -19.20 4.43 5.86
CA ASN A 214 -20.22 3.60 5.24
C ASN A 214 -20.91 2.63 6.22
N LEU A 215 -20.30 2.31 7.36
CA LEU A 215 -20.79 1.33 8.33
C LEU A 215 -20.89 1.95 9.72
N ILE A 216 -21.91 2.79 9.96
CA ILE A 216 -22.07 3.63 11.17
C ILE A 216 -22.09 2.80 12.47
N ASN A 217 -22.60 1.57 12.46
CA ASN A 217 -22.73 0.71 13.63
C ASN A 217 -21.65 -0.38 13.73
N PHE A 218 -20.62 -0.31 12.89
CA PHE A 218 -19.52 -1.26 12.86
C PHE A 218 -18.28 -0.69 13.54
N ALA A 219 -17.80 -1.38 14.58
CA ALA A 219 -16.62 -0.92 15.30
C ALA A 219 -15.33 -1.23 14.51
N VAL A 220 -14.55 -0.20 14.23
CA VAL A 220 -13.29 -0.33 13.48
C VAL A 220 -12.13 0.19 14.33
N ARG A 221 -11.04 -0.55 14.38
CA ARG A 221 -9.83 -0.18 15.11
C ARG A 221 -8.58 -0.34 14.22
N LYS A 222 -7.68 0.63 14.26
CA LYS A 222 -6.36 0.54 13.63
C LYS A 222 -5.43 -0.28 14.52
N SER A 223 -4.69 -1.22 13.96
CA SER A 223 -3.74 -2.06 14.68
C SER A 223 -2.51 -1.24 15.12
N GLU A 224 -2.12 -1.42 16.37
CA GLU A 224 -0.85 -0.93 16.93
C GLU A 224 0.31 -1.91 16.70
N SER A 225 -0.03 -3.15 16.29
CA SER A 225 0.92 -4.23 16.02
C SER A 225 1.28 -4.39 14.55
N SER A 226 0.65 -3.62 13.65
CA SER A 226 1.02 -3.59 12.23
C SER A 226 2.34 -2.86 12.06
N ARG A 227 3.43 -3.59 11.82
CA ARG A 227 4.79 -3.06 11.78
C ARG A 227 5.51 -3.50 10.52
N ASN A 228 6.44 -2.66 10.06
CA ASN A 228 7.32 -2.99 8.96
C ASN A 228 8.21 -4.20 9.30
N PRO A 229 8.18 -5.29 8.53
CA PRO A 229 9.07 -6.42 8.72
C PRO A 229 10.51 -6.15 8.27
N VAL A 230 10.73 -5.06 7.51
CA VAL A 230 12.06 -4.67 7.03
C VAL A 230 12.72 -3.71 8.01
N HIS A 231 13.93 -4.02 8.40
CA HIS A 231 14.73 -3.19 9.30
C HIS A 231 15.96 -2.67 8.57
N TYR A 232 16.32 -1.41 8.81
CA TYR A 232 17.49 -0.77 8.21
C TYR A 232 18.57 -0.60 9.26
N MET A 233 19.81 -0.96 8.91
CA MET A 233 21.00 -0.66 9.70
C MET A 233 21.69 0.53 9.01
N VAL A 234 21.69 1.68 9.68
CA VAL A 234 22.30 2.96 9.22
C VAL A 234 23.33 3.42 10.20
#